data_9277c7b282721cb7aaf33f8106b15c2f
#
_entry.id   9277c7b282721cb7aaf33f8106b15c2f
#
_cell.length_a   1.000
_cell.length_b   1.000
_cell.length_c   1.000
_cell.angle_alpha   90.00
_cell.angle_beta   90.00
_cell.angle_gamma   90.00
#
_symmetry.space_group_name_H-M   'P 1'
#
loop_
_entity.id
_entity.type
_entity.pdbx_description
1 polymer ?
#
loop_
_entity_poly.entity_id
_entity_poly.type
_entity_poly.pdbx_seq_one_letter_code
_entity_poly.pdbx_strand_id
1 'polypeptide(L)'
;MRKMSRRSFRAGAALSGAAAAMTACGGSSASSTAASSVAASSAAAGSAAAAGDSYTVGICQLVEHAALDAATQGFEDALSAEFGENVTFDFQNAQNDSATCATIANGFVSAGVDLIMANATPALQAAQAATNEIPILGTSVTEYGVALGLTDFTGTVGGNVSGTSDLAPLDQQAEMITEWLPEATKVGLLYCSAEANSQYQVDEVKKYLEDKGITATQYSFSDSNDLASVCQKAADENDAVYVPTDNTVAANTGIVDGICRPAKKPVFAGEEGICAGCGVATLSISYYDLGYTTGEMAVKILKGEADIATMPIEYTTVTKKYNKTICDELGLTVPEGYEAIEG
;
A
#
# COMPACT_ATOMS: atom_id res chain seq x y z
N MET A 1 44.43 17.82 -24.86
CA MET A 1 44.68 17.58 -26.33
C MET A 1 44.40 16.15 -26.64
N ARG A 2 43.31 15.85 -27.30
CA ARG A 2 43.08 15.05 -28.53
C ARG A 2 41.56 14.92 -28.73
N LYS A 3 41.12 15.66 -29.76
CA LYS A 3 39.82 15.50 -30.43
C LYS A 3 39.91 14.33 -31.40
N MET A 4 38.77 13.71 -31.66
CA MET A 4 38.32 13.11 -32.94
C MET A 4 37.22 12.10 -32.63
N SER A 5 36.10 11.88 -33.36
CA SER A 5 35.59 12.41 -34.60
C SER A 5 34.21 11.76 -34.80
N ARG A 6 33.28 12.54 -35.32
CA ARG A 6 31.95 12.09 -35.81
C ARG A 6 32.09 11.20 -37.02
N ARG A 7 31.26 10.17 -37.16
CA ARG A 7 30.91 9.62 -38.47
C ARG A 7 29.41 9.32 -38.54
N SER A 8 28.79 10.12 -39.38
CA SER A 8 27.46 9.93 -39.97
C SER A 8 27.51 8.81 -41.00
N PHE A 9 26.44 8.03 -41.13
CA PHE A 9 26.15 7.34 -42.39
C PHE A 9 24.69 7.55 -42.76
N ARG A 10 24.54 8.03 -44.02
CA ARG A 10 23.27 8.36 -44.70
C ARG A 10 22.79 7.18 -45.53
N ALA A 11 21.47 7.05 -45.55
CA ALA A 11 20.56 6.84 -46.68
C ALA A 11 20.77 5.71 -47.70
N GLY A 12 19.66 5.04 -47.98
CA GLY A 12 19.46 4.24 -49.19
C GLY A 12 18.00 3.84 -49.31
N ALA A 13 17.22 4.61 -50.08
CA ALA A 13 15.86 4.30 -50.51
C ALA A 13 15.93 3.51 -51.83
N ALA A 14 14.98 2.61 -52.04
CA ALA A 14 14.54 2.23 -53.37
C ALA A 14 13.13 1.62 -53.35
N LEU A 15 12.31 2.24 -54.16
CA LEU A 15 10.94 1.91 -54.60
C LEU A 15 10.93 0.74 -55.61
N SER A 16 9.75 0.09 -55.68
CA SER A 16 9.03 -0.40 -56.90
C SER A 16 7.98 -1.41 -56.40
N GLY A 17 6.64 -1.40 -56.70
CA GLY A 17 5.91 -0.87 -57.82
C GLY A 17 5.18 -1.98 -58.56
N ALA A 18 3.88 -1.78 -58.83
CA ALA A 18 2.95 -2.50 -59.74
C ALA A 18 1.97 -3.48 -59.07
N ALA A 19 0.65 -3.31 -58.96
CA ALA A 19 -0.44 -2.93 -59.87
C ALA A 19 -0.88 -4.04 -60.87
N ALA A 20 -2.13 -4.43 -60.80
CA ALA A 20 -3.14 -4.78 -61.79
C ALA A 20 -4.18 -5.72 -61.16
N ALA A 21 -5.44 -5.42 -61.03
CA ALA A 21 -6.54 -4.97 -61.86
C ALA A 21 -7.40 -6.09 -62.47
N MET A 22 -8.70 -5.95 -62.18
CA MET A 22 -9.87 -6.31 -63.02
C MET A 22 -10.32 -7.79 -63.03
N THR A 23 -11.59 -8.16 -62.99
CA THR A 23 -12.86 -7.75 -63.59
C THR A 23 -14.00 -8.53 -62.93
N ALA A 24 -15.09 -8.03 -62.51
CA ALA A 24 -16.36 -7.59 -63.06
C ALA A 24 -17.28 -8.69 -63.66
N CYS A 25 -18.56 -8.56 -63.33
CA CYS A 25 -19.85 -9.03 -63.87
C CYS A 25 -20.61 -9.90 -62.89
N GLY A 26 -21.86 -9.62 -62.45
CA GLY A 26 -22.93 -8.87 -63.02
C GLY A 26 -24.18 -9.76 -63.00
N GLY A 27 -25.29 -9.28 -62.50
CA GLY A 27 -26.55 -10.01 -62.68
C GLY A 27 -27.64 -9.71 -61.64
N SER A 28 -28.59 -8.92 -62.06
CA SER A 28 -29.77 -8.37 -61.39
C SER A 28 -30.92 -9.33 -61.18
N SER A 29 -31.87 -8.85 -60.39
CA SER A 29 -33.36 -8.96 -60.40
C SER A 29 -33.95 -9.93 -59.41
N ALA A 30 -34.75 -9.46 -58.60
CA ALA A 30 -36.07 -8.92 -58.46
C ALA A 30 -36.91 -9.68 -57.41
N SER A 31 -37.41 -8.91 -56.52
CA SER A 31 -38.74 -8.84 -55.92
C SER A 31 -39.62 -10.08 -55.82
N SER A 32 -40.08 -10.41 -54.60
CA SER A 32 -41.53 -10.45 -54.31
C SER A 32 -41.81 -10.62 -52.82
N THR A 33 -42.74 -9.80 -52.34
CA THR A 33 -43.45 -9.79 -51.07
C THR A 33 -44.35 -11.02 -50.89
N ALA A 34 -44.38 -11.54 -49.65
CA ALA A 34 -45.64 -12.07 -49.07
C ALA A 34 -45.53 -12.15 -47.54
N ALA A 35 -46.56 -11.67 -46.90
CA ALA A 35 -46.76 -11.59 -45.44
C ALA A 35 -47.46 -12.84 -44.89
N SER A 36 -47.49 -12.87 -43.53
CA SER A 36 -48.35 -13.70 -42.62
C SER A 36 -47.73 -15.01 -42.19
N SER A 37 -47.65 -15.34 -40.92
CA SER A 37 -48.62 -15.26 -39.82
C SER A 37 -47.98 -15.69 -38.50
N VAL A 38 -48.48 -15.11 -37.41
CA VAL A 38 -48.24 -15.42 -35.99
C VAL A 38 -48.38 -16.89 -35.65
N ALA A 39 -47.40 -17.39 -34.88
CA ALA A 39 -47.66 -18.48 -33.93
C ALA A 39 -46.87 -18.17 -32.66
N ALA A 40 -47.57 -17.74 -31.61
CA ALA A 40 -47.07 -17.67 -30.27
C ALA A 40 -46.78 -19.07 -29.75
N SER A 41 -45.53 -19.33 -29.42
CA SER A 41 -45.16 -20.49 -28.62
C SER A 41 -44.51 -19.96 -27.35
N SER A 42 -45.27 -20.00 -26.27
CA SER A 42 -44.77 -19.77 -24.90
C SER A 42 -43.85 -20.94 -24.55
N ALA A 43 -42.56 -20.71 -24.70
CA ALA A 43 -41.55 -21.55 -24.08
C ALA A 43 -41.14 -20.88 -22.76
N ALA A 44 -41.27 -21.65 -21.69
CA ALA A 44 -40.91 -21.30 -20.34
C ALA A 44 -39.48 -20.68 -20.32
N ALA A 45 -39.39 -19.46 -19.85
CA ALA A 45 -38.13 -18.88 -19.44
C ALA A 45 -37.65 -19.67 -18.20
N GLY A 46 -36.82 -20.68 -18.44
CA GLY A 46 -35.94 -21.17 -17.43
C GLY A 46 -35.04 -20.00 -17.07
N SER A 47 -35.13 -19.55 -15.83
CA SER A 47 -34.16 -18.64 -15.23
C SER A 47 -32.80 -19.31 -15.34
N ALA A 48 -32.05 -18.99 -16.39
CA ALA A 48 -30.62 -19.15 -16.36
C ALA A 48 -30.15 -18.15 -15.27
N ALA A 49 -29.66 -18.65 -14.14
CA ALA A 49 -28.85 -17.83 -13.24
C ALA A 49 -27.81 -17.16 -14.13
N ALA A 50 -27.79 -15.83 -14.11
CA ALA A 50 -26.72 -15.07 -14.74
C ALA A 50 -25.43 -15.65 -14.18
N ALA A 51 -24.55 -16.12 -15.06
CA ALA A 51 -23.18 -16.41 -14.69
C ALA A 51 -22.67 -15.09 -14.12
N GLY A 52 -22.37 -15.06 -12.82
CA GLY A 52 -21.85 -13.86 -12.17
C GLY A 52 -20.57 -13.42 -12.90
N ASP A 53 -20.42 -12.13 -13.06
CA ASP A 53 -19.19 -11.57 -13.62
C ASP A 53 -18.00 -12.13 -12.82
N SER A 54 -16.93 -12.53 -13.49
CA SER A 54 -15.71 -12.99 -12.85
C SER A 54 -14.69 -11.86 -12.90
N TYR A 55 -14.00 -11.66 -11.78
CA TYR A 55 -13.04 -10.57 -11.61
C TYR A 55 -11.64 -11.11 -11.38
N THR A 56 -10.64 -10.41 -11.92
CA THR A 56 -9.23 -10.63 -11.65
C THR A 56 -8.67 -9.41 -10.94
N VAL A 57 -8.13 -9.60 -9.74
CA VAL A 57 -7.58 -8.53 -8.91
C VAL A 57 -6.09 -8.72 -8.76
N GLY A 58 -5.30 -7.73 -9.17
CA GLY A 58 -3.86 -7.70 -8.95
C GLY A 58 -3.55 -7.16 -7.55
N ILE A 59 -2.71 -7.88 -6.80
CA ILE A 59 -2.26 -7.46 -5.46
C ILE A 59 -0.75 -7.26 -5.51
N CYS A 60 -0.30 -6.01 -5.36
CA CYS A 60 1.10 -5.66 -5.21
C CYS A 60 1.39 -5.36 -3.74
N GLN A 61 2.01 -6.30 -3.03
CA GLN A 61 2.49 -6.12 -1.67
C GLN A 61 3.97 -5.74 -1.70
N LEU A 62 4.36 -4.69 -0.97
CA LEU A 62 5.74 -4.21 -0.93
C LEU A 62 6.71 -5.26 -0.39
N VAL A 63 6.38 -5.87 0.75
CA VAL A 63 7.22 -6.84 1.46
C VAL A 63 6.36 -7.71 2.37
N GLU A 64 6.85 -8.89 2.76
CA GLU A 64 6.19 -9.75 3.74
C GLU A 64 6.57 -9.32 5.16
N HIS A 65 5.57 -8.96 5.94
CA HIS A 65 5.60 -8.81 7.39
C HIS A 65 4.17 -8.79 7.94
N ALA A 66 4.01 -9.01 9.25
CA ALA A 66 2.72 -9.27 9.88
C ALA A 66 1.61 -8.27 9.52
N ALA A 67 1.92 -6.96 9.46
CA ALA A 67 0.91 -5.94 9.16
C ALA A 67 0.43 -6.02 7.70
N LEU A 68 1.35 -6.06 6.71
CA LEU A 68 0.95 -6.14 5.30
C LEU A 68 0.29 -7.47 4.96
N ASP A 69 0.76 -8.58 5.55
CA ASP A 69 0.16 -9.91 5.34
C ASP A 69 -1.29 -9.92 5.88
N ALA A 70 -1.52 -9.33 7.06
CA ALA A 70 -2.86 -9.18 7.63
C ALA A 70 -3.78 -8.31 6.77
N ALA A 71 -3.28 -7.19 6.20
CA ALA A 71 -4.05 -6.33 5.32
C ALA A 71 -4.41 -7.05 4.01
N THR A 72 -3.48 -7.80 3.42
CA THR A 72 -3.76 -8.61 2.22
C THR A 72 -4.81 -9.67 2.53
N GLN A 73 -4.70 -10.38 3.66
CA GLN A 73 -5.68 -11.39 4.06
C GLN A 73 -7.08 -10.79 4.25
N GLY A 74 -7.19 -9.66 4.95
CA GLY A 74 -8.48 -8.99 5.16
C GLY A 74 -9.12 -8.57 3.83
N PHE A 75 -8.32 -8.05 2.89
CA PHE A 75 -8.78 -7.69 1.57
C PHE A 75 -9.30 -8.89 0.77
N GLU A 76 -8.55 -9.98 0.73
CA GLU A 76 -8.96 -11.21 0.05
C GLU A 76 -10.20 -11.83 0.66
N ASP A 77 -10.32 -11.83 1.99
CA ASP A 77 -11.48 -12.35 2.72
C ASP A 77 -12.75 -11.57 2.38
N ALA A 78 -12.70 -10.24 2.30
CA ALA A 78 -13.84 -9.41 1.96
C ALA A 78 -14.35 -9.68 0.52
N LEU A 79 -13.44 -9.77 -0.46
CA LEU A 79 -13.83 -10.09 -1.84
C LEU A 79 -14.31 -11.53 -1.98
N SER A 80 -13.64 -12.47 -1.30
CA SER A 80 -14.04 -13.89 -1.32
C SER A 80 -15.41 -14.12 -0.68
N ALA A 81 -15.75 -13.35 0.36
CA ALA A 81 -17.06 -13.41 1.01
C ALA A 81 -18.20 -12.97 0.05
N GLU A 82 -17.94 -11.99 -0.81
CA GLU A 82 -18.93 -11.47 -1.76
C GLU A 82 -18.98 -12.26 -3.07
N PHE A 83 -17.82 -12.56 -3.67
CA PHE A 83 -17.75 -13.13 -5.03
C PHE A 83 -17.46 -14.63 -5.05
N GLY A 84 -16.99 -15.23 -3.96
CA GLY A 84 -16.65 -16.66 -3.89
C GLY A 84 -15.64 -17.05 -4.97
N GLU A 85 -16.00 -18.03 -5.79
CA GLU A 85 -15.15 -18.53 -6.89
C GLU A 85 -15.08 -17.58 -8.11
N ASN A 86 -15.86 -16.50 -8.12
CA ASN A 86 -15.87 -15.51 -9.20
C ASN A 86 -14.80 -14.41 -9.04
N VAL A 87 -13.97 -14.45 -8.02
CA VAL A 87 -12.79 -13.58 -7.90
C VAL A 87 -11.50 -14.40 -7.93
N THR A 88 -10.51 -13.90 -8.64
CA THR A 88 -9.17 -14.49 -8.71
C THR A 88 -8.14 -13.42 -8.34
N PHE A 89 -7.18 -13.79 -7.51
CA PHE A 89 -6.10 -12.90 -7.07
C PHE A 89 -4.80 -13.24 -7.77
N ASP A 90 -4.15 -12.24 -8.39
CA ASP A 90 -2.75 -12.28 -8.81
C ASP A 90 -1.91 -11.56 -7.75
N PHE A 91 -1.47 -12.33 -6.74
CA PHE A 91 -0.64 -11.82 -5.65
C PHE A 91 0.83 -11.82 -6.03
N GLN A 92 1.48 -10.65 -5.88
CA GLN A 92 2.91 -10.46 -6.14
C GLN A 92 3.58 -9.69 -4.99
N ASN A 93 4.69 -10.24 -4.47
CA ASN A 93 5.52 -9.60 -3.45
C ASN A 93 6.72 -8.90 -4.10
N ALA A 94 6.88 -7.61 -3.84
CA ALA A 94 7.97 -6.79 -4.38
C ALA A 94 9.30 -6.91 -3.60
N GLN A 95 9.34 -7.66 -2.49
CA GLN A 95 10.53 -7.90 -1.68
C GLN A 95 11.27 -6.64 -1.23
N ASN A 96 10.50 -5.63 -0.87
CA ASN A 96 10.96 -4.29 -0.43
C ASN A 96 11.72 -3.50 -1.52
N ASP A 97 11.42 -3.75 -2.80
CA ASP A 97 12.05 -3.06 -3.93
C ASP A 97 11.03 -2.29 -4.77
N SER A 98 11.14 -0.96 -4.79
CA SER A 98 10.22 -0.09 -5.53
C SER A 98 10.26 -0.29 -7.05
N ALA A 99 11.39 -0.72 -7.61
CA ALA A 99 11.50 -1.01 -9.04
C ALA A 99 10.76 -2.31 -9.38
N THR A 100 10.77 -3.27 -8.45
CA THR A 100 9.95 -4.48 -8.54
C THR A 100 8.47 -4.16 -8.44
N CYS A 101 8.03 -3.24 -7.55
CA CYS A 101 6.64 -2.74 -7.53
C CYS A 101 6.22 -2.20 -8.90
N ALA A 102 7.07 -1.40 -9.55
CA ALA A 102 6.78 -0.86 -10.89
C ALA A 102 6.67 -1.97 -11.95
N THR A 103 7.49 -3.02 -11.86
CA THR A 103 7.42 -4.17 -12.75
C THR A 103 6.12 -4.95 -12.58
N ILE A 104 5.72 -5.19 -11.33
CA ILE A 104 4.47 -5.87 -10.96
C ILE A 104 3.27 -5.07 -11.48
N ALA A 105 3.21 -3.77 -11.18
CA ALA A 105 2.10 -2.91 -11.60
C ALA A 105 1.94 -2.88 -13.14
N ASN A 106 3.03 -2.78 -13.89
CA ASN A 106 3.01 -2.88 -15.36
C ASN A 106 2.57 -4.27 -15.84
N GLY A 107 2.88 -5.33 -15.09
CA GLY A 107 2.40 -6.68 -15.34
C GLY A 107 0.87 -6.76 -15.23
N PHE A 108 0.28 -6.20 -14.19
CA PHE A 108 -1.18 -6.14 -14.00
C PHE A 108 -1.87 -5.35 -15.11
N VAL A 109 -1.31 -4.21 -15.50
CA VAL A 109 -1.83 -3.42 -16.64
C VAL A 109 -1.81 -4.25 -17.92
N SER A 110 -0.72 -4.97 -18.18
CA SER A 110 -0.60 -5.83 -19.37
C SER A 110 -1.54 -7.02 -19.35
N ALA A 111 -1.83 -7.56 -18.16
CA ALA A 111 -2.78 -8.65 -17.96
C ALA A 111 -4.24 -8.17 -18.05
N GLY A 112 -4.50 -6.87 -17.89
CA GLY A 112 -5.84 -6.29 -17.92
C GLY A 112 -6.66 -6.69 -16.71
N VAL A 113 -6.09 -6.63 -15.50
CA VAL A 113 -6.82 -6.90 -14.26
C VAL A 113 -7.95 -5.87 -14.04
N ASP A 114 -9.01 -6.25 -13.35
CA ASP A 114 -10.19 -5.41 -13.12
C ASP A 114 -9.97 -4.36 -12.03
N LEU A 115 -9.04 -4.62 -11.09
CA LEU A 115 -8.67 -3.74 -9.99
C LEU A 115 -7.25 -4.07 -9.51
N ILE A 116 -6.52 -3.06 -9.05
CA ILE A 116 -5.23 -3.22 -8.39
C ILE A 116 -5.36 -2.85 -6.91
N MET A 117 -4.98 -3.75 -6.01
CA MET A 117 -4.73 -3.45 -4.62
C MET A 117 -3.23 -3.20 -4.43
N ALA A 118 -2.89 -2.02 -3.94
CA ALA A 118 -1.52 -1.62 -3.68
C ALA A 118 -1.29 -1.54 -2.16
N ASN A 119 -0.54 -2.50 -1.62
CA ASN A 119 -0.26 -2.65 -0.20
C ASN A 119 1.09 -2.01 0.14
N ALA A 120 1.04 -0.88 0.82
CA ALA A 120 2.07 0.07 1.20
C ALA A 120 2.32 1.22 0.19
N THR A 121 2.88 2.33 0.69
CA THR A 121 3.13 3.57 -0.08
C THR A 121 3.92 3.35 -1.38
N PRO A 122 5.06 2.61 -1.41
CA PRO A 122 5.78 2.40 -2.67
C PRO A 122 4.99 1.60 -3.71
N ALA A 123 4.15 0.65 -3.27
CA ALA A 123 3.27 -0.10 -4.17
C ALA A 123 2.19 0.81 -4.78
N LEU A 124 1.59 1.70 -3.97
CA LEU A 124 0.63 2.69 -4.46
C LEU A 124 1.24 3.64 -5.49
N GLN A 125 2.44 4.17 -5.21
CA GLN A 125 3.17 5.04 -6.13
C GLN A 125 3.43 4.36 -7.47
N ALA A 126 3.84 3.09 -7.43
CA ALA A 126 4.10 2.29 -8.62
C ALA A 126 2.82 2.01 -9.43
N ALA A 127 1.73 1.64 -8.77
CA ALA A 127 0.44 1.39 -9.41
C ALA A 127 -0.12 2.65 -10.08
N GLN A 128 -0.10 3.79 -9.37
CA GLN A 128 -0.57 5.08 -9.89
C GLN A 128 0.26 5.55 -11.09
N ALA A 129 1.57 5.29 -11.09
CA ALA A 129 2.43 5.62 -12.23
C ALA A 129 2.20 4.71 -13.45
N ALA A 130 1.70 3.48 -13.24
CA ALA A 130 1.50 2.49 -14.30
C ALA A 130 0.19 2.67 -15.07
N THR A 131 -0.87 3.16 -14.45
CA THR A 131 -2.19 3.29 -15.08
C THR A 131 -3.01 4.44 -14.52
N ASN A 132 -3.85 5.04 -15.38
CA ASN A 132 -4.88 5.99 -15.02
C ASN A 132 -6.30 5.47 -15.34
N GLU A 133 -6.42 4.21 -15.73
CA GLU A 133 -7.68 3.57 -16.17
C GLU A 133 -8.15 2.50 -15.20
N ILE A 134 -7.25 1.59 -14.79
CA ILE A 134 -7.59 0.51 -13.86
C ILE A 134 -7.78 1.11 -12.46
N PRO A 135 -8.88 0.80 -11.74
CA PRO A 135 -9.07 1.23 -10.37
C PRO A 135 -7.93 0.75 -9.46
N ILE A 136 -7.42 1.65 -8.62
CA ILE A 136 -6.35 1.36 -7.67
C ILE A 136 -6.85 1.67 -6.26
N LEU A 137 -6.85 0.66 -5.39
CA LEU A 137 -7.08 0.84 -3.97
C LEU A 137 -5.77 0.65 -3.21
N GLY A 138 -5.33 1.73 -2.53
CA GLY A 138 -4.23 1.64 -1.58
C GLY A 138 -4.72 1.06 -0.26
N THR A 139 -3.89 0.26 0.39
CA THR A 139 -4.03 -0.13 1.80
C THR A 139 -2.68 -0.02 2.48
N SER A 140 -2.64 0.13 3.81
CA SER A 140 -1.39 0.36 4.54
C SER A 140 -0.59 1.57 3.98
N VAL A 141 -1.32 2.61 3.60
CA VAL A 141 -0.77 3.86 3.07
C VAL A 141 -1.01 4.95 4.11
N THR A 142 0.08 5.54 4.62
CA THR A 142 0.00 6.46 5.75
C THR A 142 -0.68 7.78 5.35
N GLU A 143 -0.16 8.48 4.34
CA GLU A 143 -0.67 9.78 3.93
C GLU A 143 -0.66 9.92 2.40
N TYR A 144 -1.85 9.98 1.80
CA TYR A 144 -2.02 9.96 0.34
C TYR A 144 -1.52 11.24 -0.35
N GLY A 145 -1.63 12.39 0.30
CA GLY A 145 -1.11 13.65 -0.22
C GLY A 145 0.40 13.59 -0.41
N VAL A 146 1.13 13.07 0.58
CA VAL A 146 2.59 12.87 0.53
C VAL A 146 2.93 11.75 -0.46
N ALA A 147 2.25 10.62 -0.38
CA ALA A 147 2.50 9.46 -1.23
C ALA A 147 2.41 9.81 -2.73
N LEU A 148 1.45 10.63 -3.11
CA LEU A 148 1.14 10.97 -4.50
C LEU A 148 1.54 12.41 -4.88
N GLY A 149 2.17 13.16 -3.97
CA GLY A 149 2.59 14.54 -4.21
C GLY A 149 1.42 15.51 -4.47
N LEU A 150 0.27 15.28 -3.82
CA LEU A 150 -0.92 16.11 -3.99
C LEU A 150 -0.83 17.37 -3.13
N THR A 151 -1.04 18.52 -3.74
CA THR A 151 -1.24 19.76 -3.01
C THR A 151 -2.70 19.89 -2.59
N ASP A 152 -2.92 20.37 -1.36
CA ASP A 152 -4.27 20.60 -0.82
C ASP A 152 -5.14 19.33 -0.73
N PHE A 153 -4.53 18.18 -0.38
CA PHE A 153 -5.27 16.93 -0.17
C PHE A 153 -6.30 17.08 0.97
N THR A 154 -7.55 16.72 0.67
CA THR A 154 -8.70 16.89 1.59
C THR A 154 -9.45 15.59 1.88
N GLY A 155 -8.77 14.44 1.73
CA GLY A 155 -9.33 13.13 2.03
C GLY A 155 -9.89 12.36 0.83
N THR A 156 -9.85 12.92 -0.38
CA THR A 156 -10.21 12.23 -1.64
C THR A 156 -9.10 12.46 -2.64
N VAL A 157 -8.58 11.38 -3.24
CA VAL A 157 -7.52 11.46 -4.26
C VAL A 157 -8.10 11.87 -5.61
N GLY A 158 -9.20 11.25 -6.00
CA GLY A 158 -9.80 11.43 -7.31
C GLY A 158 -9.18 10.55 -8.41
N GLY A 159 -9.66 10.70 -9.64
CA GLY A 159 -9.20 9.88 -10.75
C GLY A 159 -9.51 8.39 -10.55
N ASN A 160 -8.52 7.54 -10.67
CA ASN A 160 -8.65 6.09 -10.50
C ASN A 160 -8.07 5.57 -9.18
N VAL A 161 -7.87 6.42 -8.17
CA VAL A 161 -7.22 6.05 -6.91
C VAL A 161 -8.09 6.39 -5.71
N SER A 162 -8.23 5.45 -4.77
CA SER A 162 -8.75 5.63 -3.42
C SER A 162 -8.12 4.58 -2.49
N GLY A 163 -8.70 4.33 -1.32
CA GLY A 163 -8.24 3.29 -0.39
C GLY A 163 -8.41 3.62 1.07
N THR A 164 -7.57 3.01 1.90
CA THR A 164 -7.57 3.19 3.35
C THR A 164 -6.22 3.70 3.85
N SER A 165 -6.23 4.42 4.96
CA SER A 165 -5.03 4.97 5.59
C SER A 165 -4.74 4.29 6.92
N ASP A 166 -3.45 3.96 7.15
CA ASP A 166 -2.94 3.43 8.41
C ASP A 166 -2.41 4.52 9.35
N LEU A 167 -2.67 5.80 9.04
CA LEU A 167 -2.17 6.92 9.83
C LEU A 167 -2.83 6.96 11.22
N ALA A 168 -2.08 6.56 12.23
CA ALA A 168 -2.44 6.84 13.62
C ALA A 168 -2.13 8.30 13.99
N PRO A 169 -2.82 8.90 14.99
CA PRO A 169 -2.58 10.28 15.40
C PRO A 169 -1.14 10.49 15.89
N LEU A 170 -0.32 11.24 15.14
CA LEU A 170 1.12 11.41 15.40
C LEU A 170 1.41 12.26 16.63
N ASP A 171 0.53 13.20 16.96
CA ASP A 171 0.56 13.95 18.22
C ASP A 171 0.39 13.02 19.43
N GLN A 172 -0.54 12.05 19.35
CA GLN A 172 -0.74 11.07 20.40
C GLN A 172 0.39 10.04 20.47
N GLN A 173 1.05 9.71 19.35
CA GLN A 173 2.25 8.87 19.37
C GLN A 173 3.42 9.59 20.08
N ALA A 174 3.59 10.89 19.87
CA ALA A 174 4.54 11.70 20.64
C ALA A 174 4.14 11.81 22.12
N GLU A 175 2.84 11.90 22.42
CA GLU A 175 2.34 11.92 23.80
C GLU A 175 2.57 10.59 24.49
N MET A 176 2.36 9.45 23.82
CA MET A 176 2.67 8.12 24.30
C MET A 176 4.10 8.02 24.85
N ILE A 177 5.09 8.56 24.15
CA ILE A 177 6.49 8.53 24.58
C ILE A 177 6.64 9.25 25.94
N THR A 178 6.03 10.42 26.11
CA THR A 178 6.10 11.18 27.38
C THR A 178 5.25 10.57 28.48
N GLU A 179 4.17 9.88 28.17
CA GLU A 179 3.34 9.13 29.13
C GLU A 179 4.15 7.97 29.74
N TRP A 180 4.91 7.24 28.91
CA TRP A 180 5.71 6.09 29.36
C TRP A 180 7.03 6.49 30.00
N LEU A 181 7.66 7.57 29.52
CA LEU A 181 8.97 8.03 29.94
C LEU A 181 8.95 9.53 30.23
N PRO A 182 8.33 9.97 31.34
CA PRO A 182 8.19 11.39 31.65
C PRO A 182 9.53 12.12 31.90
N GLU A 183 10.60 11.38 32.18
CA GLU A 183 11.95 11.93 32.40
C GLU A 183 12.82 11.91 31.12
N ALA A 184 12.30 11.40 29.98
CA ALA A 184 13.04 11.37 28.73
C ALA A 184 13.30 12.79 28.19
N THR A 185 14.54 13.06 27.82
CA THR A 185 14.98 14.34 27.26
C THR A 185 15.44 14.24 25.83
N LYS A 186 15.71 13.01 25.35
CA LYS A 186 16.22 12.74 24.01
C LYS A 186 15.53 11.51 23.43
N VAL A 187 15.00 11.63 22.22
CA VAL A 187 14.38 10.54 21.46
C VAL A 187 15.03 10.45 20.09
N GLY A 188 15.50 9.24 19.74
CA GLY A 188 16.00 8.94 18.40
C GLY A 188 14.85 8.52 17.51
N LEU A 189 14.70 9.13 16.34
CA LEU A 189 13.69 8.79 15.34
C LEU A 189 14.36 7.94 14.25
N LEU A 190 14.16 6.62 14.31
CA LEU A 190 14.81 5.64 13.42
C LEU A 190 13.88 5.30 12.25
N TYR A 191 14.34 5.50 11.01
CA TYR A 191 13.49 5.28 9.83
C TYR A 191 14.28 5.04 8.54
N CYS A 192 13.61 4.40 7.56
CA CYS A 192 14.11 4.23 6.21
C CYS A 192 13.83 5.49 5.37
N SER A 193 14.88 6.14 4.88
CA SER A 193 14.76 7.35 4.04
C SER A 193 14.23 7.08 2.62
N ALA A 194 14.17 5.81 2.20
CA ALA A 194 13.54 5.42 0.94
C ALA A 194 12.01 5.34 1.01
N GLU A 195 11.44 5.44 2.23
CA GLU A 195 10.01 5.36 2.48
C GLU A 195 9.44 6.76 2.81
N ALA A 196 8.64 7.33 1.90
CA ALA A 196 8.04 8.65 2.07
C ALA A 196 7.06 8.72 3.26
N ASN A 197 6.36 7.62 3.56
CA ASN A 197 5.52 7.47 4.75
C ASN A 197 6.33 7.62 6.04
N SER A 198 7.49 7.00 6.12
CA SER A 198 8.36 7.04 7.30
C SER A 198 8.93 8.44 7.52
N GLN A 199 9.42 9.09 6.46
CA GLN A 199 9.91 10.47 6.52
C GLN A 199 8.83 11.44 7.01
N TYR A 200 7.61 11.35 6.47
CA TYR A 200 6.49 12.19 6.89
C TYR A 200 6.19 12.05 8.39
N GLN A 201 6.07 10.82 8.87
CA GLN A 201 5.75 10.55 10.27
C GLN A 201 6.84 11.07 11.22
N VAL A 202 8.11 10.84 10.91
CA VAL A 202 9.21 11.31 11.79
C VAL A 202 9.33 12.83 11.77
N ASP A 203 9.02 13.49 10.65
CA ASP A 203 9.03 14.96 10.57
C ASP A 203 7.93 15.56 11.46
N GLU A 204 6.73 14.95 11.50
CA GLU A 204 5.63 15.41 12.33
C GLU A 204 5.85 15.06 13.82
N VAL A 205 6.22 13.82 14.14
CA VAL A 205 6.50 13.40 15.53
C VAL A 205 7.65 14.23 16.14
N LYS A 206 8.66 14.56 15.32
CA LYS A 206 9.75 15.46 15.75
C LYS A 206 9.22 16.79 16.25
N LYS A 207 8.31 17.44 15.51
CA LYS A 207 7.72 18.74 15.90
C LYS A 207 6.99 18.62 17.25
N TYR A 208 6.14 17.58 17.40
CA TYR A 208 5.39 17.37 18.63
C TYR A 208 6.29 17.08 19.85
N LEU A 209 7.40 16.34 19.68
CA LEU A 209 8.37 16.10 20.74
C LEU A 209 9.15 17.37 21.10
N GLU A 210 9.58 18.15 20.11
CA GLU A 210 10.29 19.39 20.31
C GLU A 210 9.41 20.46 21.01
N ASP A 211 8.12 20.53 20.68
CA ASP A 211 7.13 21.39 21.37
C ASP A 211 6.95 21.00 22.84
N LYS A 212 7.21 19.74 23.20
CA LYS A 212 7.24 19.25 24.60
C LYS A 212 8.61 19.44 25.27
N GLY A 213 9.60 20.01 24.59
CA GLY A 213 10.95 20.25 25.11
C GLY A 213 11.88 19.04 25.03
N ILE A 214 11.52 18.01 24.28
CA ILE A 214 12.35 16.81 24.05
C ILE A 214 13.18 17.01 22.80
N THR A 215 14.48 16.74 22.89
CA THR A 215 15.36 16.74 21.72
C THR A 215 15.08 15.49 20.86
N ALA A 216 14.54 15.68 19.67
CA ALA A 216 14.24 14.60 18.74
C ALA A 216 15.23 14.60 17.56
N THR A 217 16.07 13.55 17.49
CA THR A 217 17.10 13.42 16.46
C THR A 217 16.75 12.33 15.46
N GLN A 218 16.77 12.65 14.17
CA GLN A 218 16.49 11.71 13.10
C GLN A 218 17.72 10.83 12.80
N TYR A 219 17.49 9.53 12.68
CA TYR A 219 18.47 8.50 12.32
C TYR A 219 17.96 7.74 11.12
N SER A 220 18.35 8.17 9.94
CA SER A 220 17.91 7.56 8.70
C SER A 220 18.91 6.54 8.16
N PHE A 221 18.38 5.45 7.62
CA PHE A 221 19.11 4.47 6.82
C PHE A 221 18.44 4.36 5.43
N SER A 222 19.15 3.85 4.44
CA SER A 222 18.61 3.74 3.07
C SER A 222 18.04 2.36 2.75
N ASP A 223 18.57 1.33 3.38
CA ASP A 223 18.13 -0.06 3.25
C ASP A 223 18.52 -0.87 4.50
N SER A 224 18.10 -2.14 4.57
CA SER A 224 18.32 -2.99 5.75
C SER A 224 19.80 -3.26 6.09
N ASN A 225 20.74 -3.05 5.16
CA ASN A 225 22.16 -3.29 5.42
C ASN A 225 22.74 -2.26 6.42
N ASP A 226 22.24 -1.03 6.39
CA ASP A 226 22.69 0.04 7.28
C ASP A 226 21.90 0.09 8.60
N LEU A 227 20.75 -0.60 8.68
CA LEU A 227 19.84 -0.53 9.82
C LEU A 227 20.54 -0.80 11.16
N ALA A 228 21.36 -1.84 11.26
CA ALA A 228 22.02 -2.20 12.51
C ALA A 228 22.95 -1.08 13.02
N SER A 229 23.76 -0.48 12.14
CA SER A 229 24.71 0.55 12.52
C SER A 229 24.02 1.86 12.92
N VAL A 230 22.95 2.22 12.22
CA VAL A 230 22.16 3.43 12.49
C VAL A 230 21.33 3.25 13.77
N CYS A 231 20.74 2.08 13.97
CA CYS A 231 20.00 1.73 15.19
C CYS A 231 20.92 1.77 16.43
N GLN A 232 22.13 1.20 16.33
CA GLN A 232 23.11 1.26 17.44
C GLN A 232 23.40 2.70 17.83
N LYS A 233 23.64 3.58 16.85
CA LYS A 233 23.89 5.00 17.12
C LYS A 233 22.67 5.67 17.75
N ALA A 234 21.46 5.39 17.27
CA ALA A 234 20.24 5.93 17.86
C ALA A 234 20.07 5.48 19.33
N ALA A 235 20.33 4.22 19.64
CA ALA A 235 20.26 3.68 20.99
C ALA A 235 21.33 4.29 21.93
N ASP A 236 22.56 4.50 21.44
CA ASP A 236 23.66 5.04 22.26
C ASP A 236 23.44 6.50 22.65
N GLU A 237 22.84 7.30 21.78
CA GLU A 237 22.77 8.76 21.92
C GLU A 237 21.44 9.25 22.57
N ASN A 238 20.42 8.37 22.72
CA ASN A 238 19.08 8.76 23.16
C ASN A 238 18.58 7.95 24.36
N ASP A 239 17.52 8.45 25.00
CA ASP A 239 16.85 7.80 26.13
C ASP A 239 15.88 6.70 25.63
N ALA A 240 15.28 6.92 24.47
CA ALA A 240 14.38 6.01 23.78
C ALA A 240 14.51 6.13 22.24
N VAL A 241 13.99 5.17 21.53
CA VAL A 241 13.89 5.17 20.07
C VAL A 241 12.42 5.14 19.66
N TYR A 242 12.04 5.96 18.70
CA TYR A 242 10.76 5.89 18.00
C TYR A 242 10.97 5.35 16.60
N VAL A 243 10.11 4.41 16.19
CA VAL A 243 10.07 3.84 14.85
C VAL A 243 8.67 4.06 14.29
N PRO A 244 8.50 4.77 13.16
CA PRO A 244 7.19 4.97 12.53
C PRO A 244 6.62 3.66 11.93
N THR A 245 5.54 3.72 11.16
CA THR A 245 5.10 2.60 10.30
C THR A 245 6.09 2.41 9.15
N ASP A 246 7.24 1.81 9.44
CA ASP A 246 8.39 1.63 8.56
C ASP A 246 8.46 0.17 8.11
N ASN A 247 8.22 -0.09 6.83
CA ASN A 247 8.15 -1.46 6.30
C ASN A 247 9.50 -2.17 6.35
N THR A 248 10.60 -1.43 6.19
CA THR A 248 11.94 -2.01 6.27
C THR A 248 12.26 -2.43 7.71
N VAL A 249 11.88 -1.64 8.72
CA VAL A 249 12.02 -2.04 10.12
C VAL A 249 11.06 -3.18 10.45
N ALA A 250 9.80 -3.13 10.02
CA ALA A 250 8.80 -4.18 10.27
C ALA A 250 9.27 -5.56 9.81
N ALA A 251 9.90 -5.62 8.63
CA ALA A 251 10.52 -6.85 8.12
C ALA A 251 11.82 -7.26 8.82
N ASN A 252 12.39 -6.40 9.69
CA ASN A 252 13.71 -6.59 10.32
C ASN A 252 13.71 -6.27 11.83
N THR A 253 12.59 -6.41 12.52
CA THR A 253 12.44 -6.07 13.95
C THR A 253 13.48 -6.74 14.85
N GLY A 254 13.90 -7.96 14.51
CA GLY A 254 14.94 -8.68 15.25
C GLY A 254 16.31 -7.97 15.31
N ILE A 255 16.63 -7.13 14.32
CA ILE A 255 17.85 -6.30 14.34
C ILE A 255 17.71 -5.20 15.40
N VAL A 256 16.58 -4.50 15.42
CA VAL A 256 16.31 -3.41 16.39
C VAL A 256 16.23 -3.98 17.81
N ASP A 257 15.52 -5.09 17.98
CA ASP A 257 15.40 -5.79 19.26
C ASP A 257 16.76 -6.22 19.82
N GLY A 258 17.59 -6.85 18.98
CA GLY A 258 18.93 -7.31 19.34
C GLY A 258 19.89 -6.18 19.76
N ILE A 259 19.57 -4.94 19.43
CA ILE A 259 20.37 -3.75 19.80
C ILE A 259 19.74 -3.00 20.97
N CYS A 260 18.45 -2.65 20.88
CA CYS A 260 17.80 -1.77 21.84
C CYS A 260 17.51 -2.47 23.18
N ARG A 261 17.06 -3.75 23.15
CA ARG A 261 16.73 -4.48 24.38
C ARG A 261 17.93 -4.71 25.28
N PRO A 262 19.10 -5.22 24.82
CA PRO A 262 20.31 -5.33 25.65
C PRO A 262 20.83 -3.98 26.16
N ALA A 263 20.68 -2.92 25.37
CA ALA A 263 21.04 -1.55 25.74
C ALA A 263 20.04 -0.91 26.72
N LYS A 264 18.93 -1.62 27.03
CA LYS A 264 17.81 -1.12 27.88
C LYS A 264 17.21 0.18 27.33
N LYS A 265 17.09 0.29 26.04
CA LYS A 265 16.49 1.42 25.35
C LYS A 265 15.09 1.06 24.90
N PRO A 266 14.02 1.66 25.50
CA PRO A 266 12.66 1.43 25.05
C PRO A 266 12.46 1.87 23.58
N VAL A 267 11.76 1.06 22.82
CA VAL A 267 11.38 1.38 21.44
C VAL A 267 9.87 1.63 21.41
N PHE A 268 9.44 2.78 20.93
CA PHE A 268 8.05 3.13 20.67
C PHE A 268 7.75 2.93 19.19
N ALA A 269 6.71 2.20 18.88
CA ALA A 269 6.42 1.77 17.52
C ALA A 269 5.18 2.46 16.93
N GLY A 270 5.22 2.75 15.64
CA GLY A 270 4.11 3.30 14.88
C GLY A 270 3.01 2.28 14.59
N GLU A 271 3.33 0.96 14.68
CA GLU A 271 2.37 -0.11 14.42
C GLU A 271 2.63 -1.35 15.29
N GLU A 272 1.65 -2.27 15.32
CA GLU A 272 1.62 -3.41 16.24
C GLU A 272 2.70 -4.47 15.95
N GLY A 273 3.00 -4.78 14.69
CA GLY A 273 4.00 -5.78 14.32
C GLY A 273 5.41 -5.36 14.74
N ILE A 274 5.77 -4.09 14.56
CA ILE A 274 7.03 -3.53 15.08
C ILE A 274 7.05 -3.59 16.60
N CYS A 275 5.93 -3.22 17.25
CA CYS A 275 5.82 -3.29 18.71
C CYS A 275 5.95 -4.72 19.23
N ALA A 276 5.31 -5.68 18.59
CA ALA A 276 5.42 -7.09 18.93
C ALA A 276 6.86 -7.62 18.77
N GLY A 277 7.57 -7.17 17.74
CA GLY A 277 8.93 -7.62 17.44
C GLY A 277 10.04 -6.95 18.26
N CYS A 278 9.90 -5.66 18.61
CA CYS A 278 10.98 -4.91 19.28
C CYS A 278 10.51 -3.73 20.15
N GLY A 279 9.21 -3.39 20.15
CA GLY A 279 8.71 -2.20 20.82
C GLY A 279 8.14 -2.45 22.20
N VAL A 280 8.00 -1.39 22.99
CA VAL A 280 7.36 -1.42 24.31
C VAL A 280 5.88 -1.06 24.21
N ALA A 281 5.53 -0.07 23.36
CA ALA A 281 4.18 0.41 23.19
C ALA A 281 3.94 0.95 21.77
N THR A 282 2.67 0.97 21.39
CA THR A 282 2.18 1.50 20.12
C THR A 282 0.78 2.08 20.26
N LEU A 283 0.49 3.08 19.40
CA LEU A 283 -0.86 3.43 19.01
C LEU A 283 -1.07 2.84 17.62
N SER A 284 -1.84 1.80 17.49
CA SER A 284 -1.97 1.03 16.27
C SER A 284 -3.41 0.84 15.84
N ILE A 285 -3.56 0.39 14.62
CA ILE A 285 -4.80 -0.03 14.00
C ILE A 285 -4.75 -1.54 13.75
N SER A 286 -5.92 -2.15 13.52
CA SER A 286 -5.99 -3.51 12.98
C SER A 286 -5.73 -3.48 11.48
N TYR A 287 -4.61 -4.03 11.03
CA TYR A 287 -4.29 -4.13 9.59
C TYR A 287 -5.21 -5.10 8.85
N TYR A 288 -5.70 -6.14 9.55
CA TYR A 288 -6.74 -7.01 8.98
C TYR A 288 -8.01 -6.22 8.67
N ASP A 289 -8.53 -5.44 9.65
CA ASP A 289 -9.74 -4.63 9.44
C ASP A 289 -9.51 -3.54 8.40
N LEU A 290 -8.30 -2.98 8.31
CA LEU A 290 -7.92 -2.02 7.28
C LEU A 290 -8.01 -2.64 5.89
N GLY A 291 -7.43 -3.83 5.71
CA GLY A 291 -7.51 -4.58 4.48
C GLY A 291 -8.94 -5.01 4.14
N TYR A 292 -9.71 -5.46 5.13
CA TYR A 292 -11.11 -5.83 4.95
C TYR A 292 -11.95 -4.64 4.47
N THR A 293 -11.78 -3.46 5.08
CA THR A 293 -12.41 -2.20 4.63
C THR A 293 -12.03 -1.87 3.19
N THR A 294 -10.75 -2.03 2.82
CA THR A 294 -10.29 -1.84 1.43
C THR A 294 -10.98 -2.82 0.49
N GLY A 295 -11.19 -4.07 0.93
CA GLY A 295 -11.92 -5.08 0.20
C GLY A 295 -13.40 -4.74 0.00
N GLU A 296 -14.08 -4.20 1.02
CA GLU A 296 -15.45 -3.69 0.90
C GLU A 296 -15.55 -2.52 -0.10
N MET A 297 -14.53 -1.66 -0.15
CA MET A 297 -14.44 -0.61 -1.17
C MET A 297 -14.29 -1.23 -2.58
N ALA A 298 -13.45 -2.26 -2.73
CA ALA A 298 -13.26 -2.98 -3.98
C ALA A 298 -14.56 -3.64 -4.47
N VAL A 299 -15.33 -4.27 -3.58
CA VAL A 299 -16.62 -4.87 -3.88
C VAL A 299 -17.57 -3.84 -4.49
N LYS A 300 -17.69 -2.65 -3.89
CA LYS A 300 -18.56 -1.58 -4.40
C LYS A 300 -18.14 -1.11 -5.80
N ILE A 301 -16.82 -1.01 -6.05
CA ILE A 301 -16.28 -0.60 -7.35
C ILE A 301 -16.56 -1.67 -8.41
N LEU A 302 -16.23 -2.94 -8.14
CA LEU A 302 -16.38 -4.04 -9.07
C LEU A 302 -17.86 -4.29 -9.43
N LYS A 303 -18.79 -4.05 -8.49
CA LYS A 303 -20.25 -4.11 -8.74
C LYS A 303 -20.79 -2.87 -9.45
N GLY A 304 -19.99 -1.83 -9.66
CA GLY A 304 -20.44 -0.55 -10.23
C GLY A 304 -21.36 0.25 -9.30
N GLU A 305 -21.32 -0.02 -8.00
CA GLU A 305 -22.11 0.66 -6.96
C GLU A 305 -21.47 1.95 -6.46
N ALA A 306 -20.16 2.13 -6.70
CA ALA A 306 -19.41 3.33 -6.32
C ALA A 306 -18.44 3.77 -7.42
N ASP A 307 -18.24 5.08 -7.52
CA ASP A 307 -17.24 5.69 -8.38
C ASP A 307 -15.98 6.00 -7.55
N ILE A 308 -14.88 5.31 -7.85
CA ILE A 308 -13.60 5.47 -7.15
C ILE A 308 -13.12 6.91 -7.12
N ALA A 309 -13.41 7.70 -8.16
CA ALA A 309 -13.00 9.10 -8.24
C ALA A 309 -13.60 9.99 -7.14
N THR A 310 -14.69 9.55 -6.54
CA THR A 310 -15.39 10.29 -5.48
C THR A 310 -15.30 9.61 -4.10
N MET A 311 -14.69 8.42 -4.04
CA MET A 311 -14.53 7.71 -2.78
C MET A 311 -13.49 8.41 -1.89
N PRO A 312 -13.83 8.75 -0.65
CA PRO A 312 -12.84 9.27 0.30
C PRO A 312 -11.90 8.15 0.76
N ILE A 313 -10.72 8.55 1.26
CA ILE A 313 -9.86 7.65 2.03
C ILE A 313 -10.55 7.30 3.34
N GLU A 314 -10.61 6.01 3.65
CA GLU A 314 -11.20 5.51 4.88
C GLU A 314 -10.13 5.21 5.95
N TYR A 315 -10.52 5.23 7.22
CA TYR A 315 -9.66 5.05 8.39
C TYR A 315 -10.27 4.00 9.30
N THR A 316 -9.42 3.28 10.05
CA THR A 316 -9.85 2.33 11.07
C THR A 316 -9.62 2.87 12.48
N THR A 317 -10.16 2.15 13.49
CA THR A 317 -10.06 2.55 14.90
C THR A 317 -8.64 2.34 15.42
N VAL A 318 -8.14 3.32 16.17
CA VAL A 318 -6.83 3.27 16.84
C VAL A 318 -6.97 2.67 18.24
N THR A 319 -6.04 1.78 18.62
CA THR A 319 -5.94 1.16 19.93
C THR A 319 -4.57 1.38 20.56
N LYS A 320 -4.51 1.49 21.91
CA LYS A 320 -3.28 1.55 22.68
C LYS A 320 -2.85 0.13 23.03
N LYS A 321 -1.68 -0.30 22.56
CA LYS A 321 -1.16 -1.65 22.83
C LYS A 321 0.28 -1.61 23.35
N TYR A 322 0.69 -2.67 24.06
CA TYR A 322 2.03 -2.80 24.59
C TYR A 322 2.54 -4.25 24.54
N ASN A 323 3.85 -4.40 24.44
CA ASN A 323 4.52 -5.71 24.51
C ASN A 323 4.88 -6.03 25.98
N LYS A 324 4.09 -6.92 26.57
CA LYS A 324 4.27 -7.29 27.97
C LYS A 324 5.66 -7.85 28.28
N THR A 325 6.20 -8.70 27.41
CA THR A 325 7.49 -9.36 27.61
C THR A 325 8.62 -8.34 27.66
N ILE A 326 8.68 -7.44 26.69
CA ILE A 326 9.73 -6.41 26.64
C ILE A 326 9.58 -5.40 27.78
N CYS A 327 8.34 -5.02 28.14
CA CYS A 327 8.10 -4.12 29.27
C CYS A 327 8.56 -4.72 30.62
N ASP A 328 8.25 -6.01 30.85
CA ASP A 328 8.68 -6.71 32.06
C ASP A 328 10.23 -6.78 32.15
N GLU A 329 10.92 -7.11 31.04
CA GLU A 329 12.37 -7.19 30.99
C GLU A 329 13.06 -5.82 31.20
N LEU A 330 12.47 -4.76 30.69
CA LEU A 330 12.98 -3.38 30.89
C LEU A 330 12.56 -2.76 32.20
N GLY A 331 11.64 -3.40 32.95
CA GLY A 331 11.12 -2.91 34.23
C GLY A 331 10.24 -1.67 34.08
N LEU A 332 9.52 -1.54 32.98
CA LEU A 332 8.64 -0.41 32.70
C LEU A 332 7.28 -0.61 33.35
N THR A 333 6.71 0.48 33.86
CA THR A 333 5.34 0.52 34.35
C THR A 333 4.40 0.86 33.20
N VAL A 334 3.43 -0.02 32.93
CA VAL A 334 2.44 0.21 31.86
C VAL A 334 1.42 1.25 32.33
N PRO A 335 1.24 2.37 31.60
CA PRO A 335 0.18 3.32 31.88
C PRO A 335 -1.21 2.72 31.71
N GLU A 336 -2.24 3.38 32.28
CA GLU A 336 -3.63 2.92 32.16
C GLU A 336 -4.13 3.01 30.71
N GLY A 337 -4.97 2.05 30.30
CA GLY A 337 -5.63 2.06 29.00
C GLY A 337 -4.86 1.38 27.88
N TYR A 338 -3.73 0.72 28.18
CA TYR A 338 -3.00 -0.10 27.21
C TYR A 338 -3.38 -1.57 27.33
N GLU A 339 -3.60 -2.22 26.21
CA GLU A 339 -3.88 -3.65 26.10
C GLU A 339 -2.59 -4.41 25.70
N ALA A 340 -2.37 -5.58 26.31
CA ALA A 340 -1.24 -6.41 25.94
C ALA A 340 -1.44 -6.97 24.52
N ILE A 341 -0.38 -6.91 23.68
CA ILE A 341 -0.35 -7.62 22.42
C ILE A 341 -0.41 -9.12 22.73
N GLU A 342 -1.34 -9.82 22.09
CA GLU A 342 -1.42 -11.28 22.18
C GLU A 342 -0.21 -11.90 21.46
N GLY A 343 0.56 -12.74 22.17
CA GLY A 343 1.78 -13.38 21.67
C GLY A 343 1.52 -14.74 21.05
#